data_c25699897f5ee23967f62732ac3bb97c
#
_entry.id   c25699897f5ee23967f62732ac3bb97c
#
_cell.length_a   1.000
_cell.length_b   1.000
_cell.length_c   1.000
_cell.angle_alpha   90.00
_cell.angle_beta   90.00
_cell.angle_gamma   90.00
#
_symmetry.space_group_name_H-M   'P 1'
#
loop_
_entity.id
_entity.type
_entity.pdbx_description
1 polymer ?
#
loop_
_entity_poly.entity_id
_entity_poly.type
_entity_poly.pdbx_seq_one_letter_code
_entity_poly.pdbx_strand_id
1 'polypeptide(L)'
;MPAQAARGASARASLSLALLYEAGPPSKISVGIVTPVQAEHTVNLTPAAQKFVLHWGEMGQAWGINRTMAQVHALLFVSPGPLDAEEISSLLDVSRSNVSTSLRELITWGVVRRVHIIGDRRDRFEALKDVMETFRVIMAERKRREMDPTIALLENCVREAKAGDDSEQYTREQLDKMLEFIRMVTVWYGHIDNLSTPALLRLFNGGAMLAKLFTRGKSHTPVAESEPAEAGVVTS
;
A
#
# COMPACT_ATOMS: atom_id res chain seq x y z
N MET A 1 17.19 53.75 -22.91
CA MET A 1 17.83 52.60 -22.30
C MET A 1 17.45 52.55 -20.84
N PRO A 2 16.61 51.61 -20.38
CA PRO A 2 17.00 50.36 -19.74
C PRO A 2 16.07 49.21 -20.08
N ALA A 3 16.61 48.10 -20.56
CA ALA A 3 15.84 46.86 -20.77
C ALA A 3 16.82 45.67 -20.65
N GLN A 4 17.25 45.36 -19.41
CA GLN A 4 18.04 44.15 -19.13
C GLN A 4 18.01 43.75 -17.64
N ALA A 5 16.83 43.53 -17.05
CA ALA A 5 16.75 43.03 -15.68
C ALA A 5 15.59 42.03 -15.40
N ALA A 6 15.03 41.37 -16.41
CA ALA A 6 13.89 40.48 -16.22
C ALA A 6 14.07 39.05 -16.76
N ARG A 7 15.28 38.57 -17.03
CA ARG A 7 15.54 37.21 -17.55
C ARG A 7 16.30 36.27 -16.60
N GLY A 8 16.51 36.66 -15.35
CA GLY A 8 17.32 35.88 -14.39
C GLY A 8 16.55 35.04 -13.35
N ALA A 9 15.25 35.21 -13.19
CA ALA A 9 14.49 34.60 -12.10
C ALA A 9 13.76 33.28 -12.48
N SER A 10 13.52 33.04 -13.77
CA SER A 10 12.78 31.84 -14.22
C SER A 10 13.65 30.59 -14.38
N ALA A 11 14.97 30.72 -14.52
CA ALA A 11 15.87 29.59 -14.74
C ALA A 11 16.33 28.90 -13.45
N ARG A 12 16.17 29.51 -12.28
CA ARG A 12 16.60 28.92 -10.99
C ARG A 12 15.52 28.05 -10.31
N ALA A 13 14.28 28.23 -10.64
CA ALA A 13 13.17 27.41 -10.12
C ALA A 13 13.06 26.03 -10.78
N SER A 14 13.46 25.92 -12.06
CA SER A 14 13.37 24.66 -12.82
C SER A 14 14.52 23.68 -12.53
N LEU A 15 15.65 24.14 -11.99
CA LEU A 15 16.79 23.28 -11.66
C LEU A 15 16.72 22.66 -10.24
N SER A 16 15.89 23.19 -9.36
CA SER A 16 15.71 22.63 -8.02
C SER A 16 14.74 21.44 -7.97
N LEU A 17 13.85 21.29 -8.95
CA LEU A 17 12.88 20.17 -8.99
C LEU A 17 13.45 18.93 -9.70
N ALA A 18 14.45 19.11 -10.57
CA ALA A 18 15.09 18.01 -11.29
C ALA A 18 16.12 17.23 -10.43
N LEU A 19 16.63 17.83 -9.36
CA LEU A 19 17.63 17.21 -8.49
C LEU A 19 17.04 16.37 -7.33
N LEU A 20 15.72 16.37 -7.17
CA LEU A 20 15.01 15.55 -6.17
C LEU A 20 14.43 14.25 -6.74
N TYR A 21 14.58 13.99 -8.04
CA TYR A 21 14.02 12.79 -8.70
C TYR A 21 15.04 11.69 -9.01
N GLU A 22 16.32 11.88 -8.72
CA GLU A 22 17.37 10.87 -8.96
C GLU A 22 17.75 10.00 -7.75
N ALA A 23 16.94 9.98 -6.70
CA ALA A 23 17.09 8.95 -5.68
C ALA A 23 16.32 7.70 -6.13
N GLY A 24 16.95 6.88 -6.95
CA GLY A 24 16.50 5.52 -7.25
C GLY A 24 16.31 4.71 -5.95
N PRO A 25 15.52 3.61 -5.99
CA PRO A 25 15.20 2.82 -4.80
C PRO A 25 16.52 2.36 -4.12
N PRO A 26 16.56 2.33 -2.78
CA PRO A 26 17.77 1.90 -2.08
C PRO A 26 18.03 0.42 -2.39
N SER A 27 18.94 0.18 -3.31
CA SER A 27 19.51 -1.14 -3.56
C SER A 27 20.47 -1.49 -2.42
N LYS A 28 19.94 -1.87 -1.27
CA LYS A 28 20.71 -2.57 -0.23
C LYS A 28 20.12 -3.94 -0.05
N ILE A 29 20.55 -4.88 -0.90
CA ILE A 29 20.48 -6.31 -0.61
C ILE A 29 21.42 -6.53 0.58
N SER A 30 20.89 -6.44 1.78
CA SER A 30 21.62 -6.83 2.99
C SER A 30 21.54 -8.35 3.07
N VAL A 31 22.63 -9.01 2.72
CA VAL A 31 22.80 -10.44 2.98
C VAL A 31 23.04 -10.61 4.48
N GLY A 32 21.98 -10.90 5.22
CA GLY A 32 22.08 -11.22 6.64
C GLY A 32 22.66 -12.65 6.81
N ILE A 33 23.82 -12.75 7.47
CA ILE A 33 24.36 -14.05 7.91
C ILE A 33 23.71 -14.35 9.26
N VAL A 34 22.85 -15.39 9.30
CA VAL A 34 22.21 -15.88 10.53
C VAL A 34 22.98 -17.09 11.01
N THR A 35 23.43 -17.10 12.28
CA THR A 35 24.04 -18.26 12.93
C THR A 35 23.06 -19.41 13.03
N PRO A 36 23.47 -20.68 12.82
CA PRO A 36 22.57 -21.81 12.77
C PRO A 36 22.05 -22.14 14.17
N VAL A 37 20.76 -21.90 14.40
CA VAL A 37 20.02 -22.61 15.43
C VAL A 37 19.56 -23.92 14.79
N GLN A 38 20.23 -25.01 15.09
CA GLN A 38 19.80 -26.35 14.70
C GLN A 38 18.52 -26.69 15.48
N ALA A 39 17.40 -26.53 14.82
CA ALA A 39 16.18 -27.22 15.14
C ALA A 39 15.59 -27.69 13.81
N GLU A 40 15.36 -28.98 13.67
CA GLU A 40 14.47 -29.51 12.63
C GLU A 40 13.09 -28.90 12.91
N HIS A 41 12.85 -27.73 12.32
CA HIS A 41 11.56 -27.05 12.44
C HIS A 41 10.62 -27.69 11.42
N THR A 42 9.95 -28.76 11.81
CA THR A 42 8.62 -29.04 11.27
C THR A 42 7.75 -27.87 11.70
N VAL A 43 7.65 -26.86 10.86
CA VAL A 43 6.78 -25.69 11.09
C VAL A 43 5.34 -26.19 11.02
N ASN A 44 4.78 -26.51 12.17
CA ASN A 44 3.36 -26.84 12.26
C ASN A 44 2.60 -25.55 12.56
N LEU A 45 1.77 -25.10 11.63
CA LEU A 45 0.98 -23.88 11.82
C LEU A 45 -0.04 -24.09 12.94
N THR A 46 -0.05 -23.22 13.94
CA THR A 46 -1.11 -23.20 14.94
C THR A 46 -2.46 -22.90 14.28
N PRO A 47 -3.59 -23.32 14.87
CA PRO A 47 -4.91 -23.00 14.33
C PRO A 47 -5.15 -21.50 14.14
N ALA A 48 -4.57 -20.66 15.00
CA ALA A 48 -4.64 -19.20 14.87
C ALA A 48 -3.86 -18.69 13.65
N ALA A 49 -2.64 -19.21 13.44
CA ALA A 49 -1.84 -18.87 12.27
C ALA A 49 -2.49 -19.31 10.95
N GLN A 50 -3.10 -20.51 10.93
CA GLN A 50 -3.86 -20.99 9.76
C GLN A 50 -5.03 -20.06 9.42
N LYS A 51 -5.84 -19.68 10.40
CA LYS A 51 -6.96 -18.73 10.20
C LYS A 51 -6.45 -17.39 9.68
N PHE A 52 -5.37 -16.88 10.23
CA PHE A 52 -4.77 -15.62 9.79
C PHE A 52 -4.30 -15.71 8.34
N VAL A 53 -3.55 -16.74 7.96
CA VAL A 53 -3.03 -16.93 6.59
C VAL A 53 -4.16 -17.04 5.57
N LEU A 54 -5.21 -17.80 5.88
CA LEU A 54 -6.37 -17.94 5.01
C LEU A 54 -7.10 -16.61 4.81
N HIS A 55 -7.41 -15.93 5.92
CA HIS A 55 -8.09 -14.63 5.88
C HIS A 55 -7.26 -13.56 5.17
N TRP A 56 -5.94 -13.55 5.38
CA TRP A 56 -5.04 -12.62 4.70
C TRP A 56 -5.03 -12.83 3.19
N GLY A 57 -5.12 -14.09 2.75
CA GLY A 57 -5.27 -14.43 1.33
C GLY A 57 -6.57 -13.90 0.73
N GLU A 58 -7.70 -14.04 1.44
CA GLU A 58 -9.01 -13.53 1.02
C GLU A 58 -9.03 -12.00 0.96
N MET A 59 -8.50 -11.35 1.99
CA MET A 59 -8.37 -9.89 2.02
C MET A 59 -7.46 -9.40 0.89
N GLY A 60 -6.32 -10.04 0.65
CA GLY A 60 -5.42 -9.71 -0.44
C GLY A 60 -6.13 -9.79 -1.80
N GLN A 61 -6.91 -10.85 -2.03
CA GLN A 61 -7.69 -11.01 -3.25
C GLN A 61 -8.75 -9.90 -3.42
N ALA A 62 -9.44 -9.52 -2.36
CA ALA A 62 -10.39 -8.41 -2.38
C ALA A 62 -9.70 -7.06 -2.69
N TRP A 63 -8.43 -6.95 -2.41
CA TRP A 63 -7.60 -5.78 -2.71
C TRP A 63 -6.82 -5.87 -4.03
N GLY A 64 -7.15 -6.87 -4.89
CA GLY A 64 -6.52 -7.04 -6.19
C GLY A 64 -5.12 -7.69 -6.15
N ILE A 65 -4.74 -8.31 -5.03
CA ILE A 65 -3.49 -9.06 -4.89
C ILE A 65 -3.78 -10.55 -5.12
N ASN A 66 -2.88 -11.27 -5.76
CA ASN A 66 -3.02 -12.71 -5.92
C ASN A 66 -3.15 -13.39 -4.54
N ARG A 67 -4.17 -14.27 -4.38
CA ARG A 67 -4.48 -14.95 -3.12
C ARG A 67 -3.28 -15.73 -2.58
N THR A 68 -2.63 -16.53 -3.43
CA THR A 68 -1.47 -17.34 -3.05
C THR A 68 -0.30 -16.45 -2.60
N MET A 69 -0.05 -15.35 -3.32
CA MET A 69 0.98 -14.38 -2.95
C MET A 69 0.73 -13.78 -1.55
N ALA A 70 -0.51 -13.39 -1.26
CA ALA A 70 -0.88 -12.87 0.06
C ALA A 70 -0.74 -13.94 1.15
N GLN A 71 -1.10 -15.20 0.89
CA GLN A 71 -0.93 -16.31 1.81
C GLN A 71 0.56 -16.63 2.07
N VAL A 72 1.41 -16.63 1.04
CA VAL A 72 2.86 -16.81 1.19
C VAL A 72 3.45 -15.72 2.07
N HIS A 73 3.08 -14.47 1.84
CA HIS A 73 3.52 -13.35 2.69
C HIS A 73 3.07 -13.52 4.16
N ALA A 74 1.79 -13.82 4.37
CA ALA A 74 1.24 -14.02 5.71
C ALA A 74 1.91 -15.20 6.45
N LEU A 75 2.14 -16.32 5.76
CA LEU A 75 2.85 -17.47 6.30
C LEU A 75 4.26 -17.09 6.74
N LEU A 76 5.03 -16.45 5.87
CA LEU A 76 6.38 -16.00 6.19
C LEU A 76 6.38 -14.96 7.33
N PHE A 77 5.35 -14.11 7.40
CA PHE A 77 5.22 -13.11 8.45
C PHE A 77 5.03 -13.73 9.84
N VAL A 78 4.18 -14.77 9.97
CA VAL A 78 3.92 -15.44 11.26
C VAL A 78 4.92 -16.54 11.59
N SER A 79 5.74 -16.96 10.64
CA SER A 79 6.77 -17.99 10.86
C SER A 79 7.90 -17.44 11.72
N PRO A 80 8.38 -18.20 12.73
CA PRO A 80 9.46 -17.74 13.61
C PRO A 80 10.82 -17.69 12.90
N GLY A 81 11.00 -18.43 11.81
CA GLY A 81 12.23 -18.48 11.03
C GLY A 81 11.96 -18.52 9.52
N PRO A 82 13.01 -18.44 8.71
CA PRO A 82 12.92 -18.48 7.27
C PRO A 82 12.53 -19.87 6.76
N LEU A 83 11.66 -19.92 5.75
CA LEU A 83 11.16 -21.14 5.10
C LEU A 83 11.71 -21.27 3.69
N ASP A 84 11.89 -22.52 3.22
CA ASP A 84 12.15 -22.78 1.81
C ASP A 84 10.84 -22.93 1.00
N ALA A 85 10.95 -22.97 -0.32
CA ALA A 85 9.79 -23.03 -1.21
C ALA A 85 9.00 -24.35 -1.09
N GLU A 86 9.65 -25.45 -0.69
CA GLU A 86 9.01 -26.74 -0.47
C GLU A 86 8.17 -26.74 0.82
N GLU A 87 8.74 -26.23 1.90
CA GLU A 87 8.05 -26.05 3.18
C GLU A 87 6.78 -25.15 2.99
N ILE A 88 6.93 -24.04 2.25
CA ILE A 88 5.81 -23.15 1.95
C ILE A 88 4.74 -23.87 1.11
N SER A 89 5.15 -24.60 0.08
CA SER A 89 4.27 -25.38 -0.80
C SER A 89 3.46 -26.41 0.01
N SER A 90 4.10 -27.14 0.89
CA SER A 90 3.48 -28.16 1.74
C SER A 90 2.52 -27.53 2.77
N LEU A 91 2.90 -26.42 3.42
CA LEU A 91 2.09 -25.74 4.45
C LEU A 91 0.84 -25.07 3.89
N LEU A 92 0.89 -24.58 2.66
CA LEU A 92 -0.23 -23.90 2.00
C LEU A 92 -1.05 -24.80 1.08
N ASP A 93 -0.60 -26.04 0.86
CA ASP A 93 -1.18 -26.98 -0.13
C ASP A 93 -1.32 -26.33 -1.53
N VAL A 94 -0.26 -25.68 -2.00
CA VAL A 94 -0.20 -25.03 -3.31
C VAL A 94 1.02 -25.52 -4.09
N SER A 95 0.94 -25.48 -5.43
CA SER A 95 2.05 -25.92 -6.27
C SER A 95 3.32 -25.09 -6.05
N ARG A 96 4.47 -25.76 -6.11
CA ARG A 96 5.78 -25.12 -5.99
C ARG A 96 6.02 -24.01 -7.03
N SER A 97 5.44 -24.13 -8.22
CA SER A 97 5.52 -23.10 -9.25
C SER A 97 4.79 -21.83 -8.82
N ASN A 98 3.61 -21.95 -8.21
CA ASN A 98 2.87 -20.81 -7.65
C ASN A 98 3.63 -20.15 -6.50
N VAL A 99 4.22 -20.95 -5.60
CA VAL A 99 5.09 -20.44 -4.53
C VAL A 99 6.27 -19.66 -5.10
N SER A 100 6.98 -20.24 -6.06
CA SER A 100 8.17 -19.61 -6.67
C SER A 100 7.82 -18.29 -7.38
N THR A 101 6.67 -18.23 -8.04
CA THR A 101 6.18 -17.00 -8.68
C THR A 101 5.81 -15.95 -7.63
N SER A 102 5.07 -16.34 -6.59
CA SER A 102 4.70 -15.46 -5.47
C SER A 102 5.93 -14.91 -4.73
N LEU A 103 6.91 -15.77 -4.43
CA LEU A 103 8.17 -15.35 -3.78
C LEU A 103 8.94 -14.33 -4.61
N ARG A 104 9.03 -14.55 -5.93
CA ARG A 104 9.71 -13.62 -6.83
C ARG A 104 9.05 -12.25 -6.83
N GLU A 105 7.72 -12.23 -6.86
CA GLU A 105 6.94 -11.00 -6.81
C GLU A 105 7.09 -10.29 -5.46
N LEU A 106 6.97 -11.00 -4.34
CA LEU A 106 7.15 -10.46 -2.98
C LEU A 106 8.57 -9.91 -2.74
N ILE A 107 9.60 -10.54 -3.34
CA ILE A 107 10.97 -10.04 -3.32
C ILE A 107 11.07 -8.75 -4.15
N THR A 108 10.44 -8.71 -5.32
CA THR A 108 10.40 -7.49 -6.15
C THR A 108 9.71 -6.35 -5.42
N TRP A 109 8.68 -6.61 -4.64
CA TRP A 109 8.03 -5.62 -3.77
C TRP A 109 8.91 -5.21 -2.59
N GLY A 110 9.88 -6.04 -2.19
CA GLY A 110 10.74 -5.78 -1.03
C GLY A 110 10.15 -6.18 0.32
N VAL A 111 8.99 -6.87 0.35
CA VAL A 111 8.36 -7.36 1.62
C VAL A 111 8.87 -8.72 2.04
N VAL A 112 9.57 -9.43 1.17
CA VAL A 112 10.24 -10.72 1.43
C VAL A 112 11.68 -10.62 0.96
N ARG A 113 12.59 -11.23 1.70
CA ARG A 113 14.00 -11.35 1.33
C ARG A 113 14.44 -12.81 1.30
N ARG A 114 15.42 -13.10 0.47
CA ARG A 114 16.13 -14.38 0.46
C ARG A 114 17.24 -14.33 1.52
N VAL A 115 17.36 -15.40 2.29
CA VAL A 115 18.41 -15.58 3.29
C VAL A 115 19.16 -16.88 3.02
N HIS A 116 20.47 -16.87 3.27
CA HIS A 116 21.32 -18.03 3.14
C HIS A 116 21.74 -18.49 4.53
N ILE A 117 21.56 -19.79 4.80
CA ILE A 117 21.99 -20.44 6.04
C ILE A 117 23.25 -21.25 5.76
N ILE A 118 24.27 -21.06 6.58
CA ILE A 118 25.53 -21.80 6.44
C ILE A 118 25.25 -23.31 6.59
N GLY A 119 25.64 -24.10 5.58
CA GLY A 119 25.41 -25.56 5.55
C GLY A 119 24.08 -25.96 4.90
N ASP A 120 23.17 -25.05 4.59
CA ASP A 120 21.96 -25.31 3.80
C ASP A 120 22.17 -24.83 2.35
N ARG A 121 21.96 -25.71 1.38
CA ARG A 121 22.06 -25.37 -0.05
C ARG A 121 20.77 -24.77 -0.63
N ARG A 122 19.69 -24.79 0.14
CA ARG A 122 18.38 -24.29 -0.28
C ARG A 122 18.27 -22.79 -0.07
N ASP A 123 17.59 -22.14 -0.98
CA ASP A 123 17.14 -20.75 -0.79
C ASP A 123 16.05 -20.71 0.28
N ARG A 124 16.25 -19.93 1.31
CA ARG A 124 15.25 -19.67 2.33
C ARG A 124 14.73 -18.25 2.24
N PHE A 125 13.51 -18.05 2.68
CA PHE A 125 12.79 -16.79 2.54
C PHE A 125 12.21 -16.36 3.88
N GLU A 126 12.28 -15.06 4.15
CA GLU A 126 11.63 -14.46 5.31
C GLU A 126 10.95 -13.14 4.95
N ALA A 127 9.84 -12.83 5.61
CA ALA A 127 9.14 -11.56 5.45
C ALA A 127 9.74 -10.49 6.38
N LEU A 128 9.57 -9.22 6.00
CA LEU A 128 9.75 -8.11 6.93
C LEU A 128 8.85 -8.31 8.15
N LYS A 129 9.40 -8.14 9.35
CA LYS A 129 8.66 -8.35 10.61
C LYS A 129 8.10 -7.05 11.18
N ASP A 130 8.63 -5.90 10.78
CA ASP A 130 8.07 -4.61 11.15
C ASP A 130 6.80 -4.32 10.33
N VAL A 131 5.67 -4.20 11.03
CA VAL A 131 4.36 -3.98 10.41
C VAL A 131 4.31 -2.65 9.67
N MET A 132 4.93 -1.59 10.24
CA MET A 132 4.91 -0.26 9.64
C MET A 132 5.81 -0.18 8.41
N GLU A 133 6.96 -0.84 8.45
CA GLU A 133 7.85 -0.97 7.29
C GLU A 133 7.15 -1.75 6.18
N THR A 134 6.55 -2.90 6.50
CA THR A 134 5.77 -3.70 5.55
C THR A 134 4.65 -2.88 4.91
N PHE A 135 3.90 -2.11 5.71
CA PHE A 135 2.85 -1.24 5.21
C PHE A 135 3.38 -0.18 4.24
N ARG A 136 4.48 0.49 4.58
CA ARG A 136 5.11 1.50 3.71
C ARG A 136 5.53 0.90 2.37
N VAL A 137 6.20 -0.24 2.40
CA VAL A 137 6.65 -0.92 1.18
C VAL A 137 5.46 -1.30 0.29
N ILE A 138 4.38 -1.86 0.87
CA ILE A 138 3.17 -2.21 0.12
C ILE A 138 2.53 -0.95 -0.49
N MET A 139 2.43 0.12 0.27
CA MET A 139 1.83 1.38 -0.21
C MET A 139 2.67 2.05 -1.29
N ALA A 140 3.99 2.03 -1.16
CA ALA A 140 4.90 2.54 -2.20
C ALA A 140 4.76 1.76 -3.51
N GLU A 141 4.65 0.42 -3.43
CA GLU A 141 4.46 -0.42 -4.59
C GLU A 141 3.09 -0.19 -5.27
N ARG A 142 2.02 0.00 -4.48
CA ARG A 142 0.71 0.38 -5.00
C ARG A 142 0.73 1.73 -5.69
N LYS A 143 1.37 2.72 -5.07
CA LYS A 143 1.55 4.03 -5.70
C LYS A 143 2.22 3.89 -7.07
N ARG A 144 3.33 3.18 -7.13
CA ARG A 144 4.11 2.98 -8.36
C ARG A 144 3.31 2.25 -9.45
N ARG A 145 2.49 1.25 -9.10
CA ARG A 145 1.75 0.42 -10.07
C ARG A 145 0.41 1.01 -10.48
N GLU A 146 -0.26 1.72 -9.60
CA GLU A 146 -1.64 2.15 -9.80
C GLU A 146 -1.74 3.67 -9.98
N MET A 147 -1.09 4.46 -9.12
CA MET A 147 -1.25 5.91 -9.09
C MET A 147 -0.39 6.62 -10.14
N ASP A 148 0.90 6.26 -10.25
CA ASP A 148 1.82 6.93 -11.17
C ASP A 148 1.39 6.77 -12.64
N PRO A 149 0.99 5.57 -13.15
CA PRO A 149 0.45 5.44 -14.50
C PRO A 149 -0.86 6.18 -14.70
N THR A 150 -1.74 6.23 -13.69
CA THR A 150 -3.01 6.95 -13.75
C THR A 150 -2.79 8.46 -13.88
N ILE A 151 -1.84 9.01 -13.12
CA ILE A 151 -1.46 10.43 -13.23
C ILE A 151 -0.93 10.72 -14.64
N ALA A 152 -0.02 9.90 -15.16
CA ALA A 152 0.54 10.08 -16.50
C ALA A 152 -0.54 10.03 -17.59
N LEU A 153 -1.50 9.11 -17.48
CA LEU A 153 -2.64 9.04 -18.39
C LEU A 153 -3.50 10.30 -18.32
N LEU A 154 -3.90 10.73 -17.11
CA LEU A 154 -4.73 11.92 -16.92
C LEU A 154 -4.03 13.19 -17.43
N GLU A 155 -2.72 13.34 -17.25
CA GLU A 155 -1.95 14.45 -17.79
C GLU A 155 -1.98 14.49 -19.32
N ASN A 156 -1.93 13.33 -19.97
CA ASN A 156 -2.06 13.23 -21.42
C ASN A 156 -3.47 13.60 -21.87
N CYS A 157 -4.52 13.05 -21.23
CA CYS A 157 -5.91 13.36 -21.55
C CYS A 157 -6.23 14.86 -21.39
N VAL A 158 -5.76 15.49 -20.30
CA VAL A 158 -5.90 16.93 -20.08
C VAL A 158 -5.20 17.73 -21.18
N ARG A 159 -4.01 17.30 -21.62
CA ARG A 159 -3.26 17.96 -22.70
C ARG A 159 -4.01 17.85 -24.03
N GLU A 160 -4.55 16.69 -24.35
CA GLU A 160 -5.34 16.45 -25.56
C GLU A 160 -6.62 17.29 -25.54
N ALA A 161 -7.37 17.31 -24.45
CA ALA A 161 -8.57 18.13 -24.30
C ALA A 161 -8.30 19.65 -24.35
N LYS A 162 -7.10 20.11 -24.00
CA LYS A 162 -6.68 21.51 -24.16
C LYS A 162 -6.33 21.88 -25.60
N ALA A 163 -5.99 20.90 -26.43
CA ALA A 163 -5.72 21.09 -27.86
C ALA A 163 -6.98 20.96 -28.73
N GLY A 164 -8.09 20.43 -28.16
CA GLY A 164 -9.40 20.31 -28.79
C GLY A 164 -10.17 21.63 -28.85
N ASP A 165 -11.40 21.55 -29.34
CA ASP A 165 -12.31 22.69 -29.48
C ASP A 165 -13.11 22.94 -28.18
N ASP A 166 -13.98 23.98 -28.21
CA ASP A 166 -14.82 24.36 -27.05
C ASP A 166 -15.83 23.27 -26.65
N SER A 167 -16.14 22.30 -27.53
CA SER A 167 -17.03 21.18 -27.21
C SER A 167 -16.47 20.27 -26.13
N GLU A 168 -15.17 20.25 -25.90
CA GLU A 168 -14.48 19.45 -24.91
C GLU A 168 -14.28 20.16 -23.55
N GLN A 169 -14.78 21.40 -23.39
CA GLN A 169 -14.58 22.18 -22.18
C GLN A 169 -15.02 21.44 -20.92
N TYR A 170 -16.22 20.83 -20.93
CA TYR A 170 -16.72 20.07 -19.78
C TYR A 170 -15.82 18.88 -19.43
N THR A 171 -15.42 18.11 -20.42
CA THR A 171 -14.52 16.95 -20.25
C THR A 171 -13.19 17.40 -19.65
N ARG A 172 -12.60 18.47 -20.18
CA ARG A 172 -11.36 19.05 -19.66
C ARG A 172 -11.47 19.45 -18.19
N GLU A 173 -12.54 20.16 -17.81
CA GLU A 173 -12.77 20.57 -16.43
C GLU A 173 -12.88 19.38 -15.47
N GLN A 174 -13.52 18.27 -15.87
CA GLN A 174 -13.62 17.07 -15.05
C GLN A 174 -12.27 16.36 -14.92
N LEU A 175 -11.52 16.27 -16.01
CA LEU A 175 -10.20 15.65 -16.00
C LEU A 175 -9.19 16.47 -15.16
N ASP A 176 -9.21 17.80 -15.25
CA ASP A 176 -8.37 18.68 -14.44
C ASP A 176 -8.69 18.50 -12.93
N LYS A 177 -9.97 18.45 -12.55
CA LYS A 177 -10.38 18.19 -11.15
C LYS A 177 -9.90 16.82 -10.65
N MET A 178 -10.04 15.79 -11.47
CA MET A 178 -9.57 14.43 -11.13
C MET A 178 -8.05 14.40 -10.97
N LEU A 179 -7.32 15.00 -11.88
CA LEU A 179 -5.86 15.08 -11.83
C LEU A 179 -5.38 15.84 -10.60
N GLU A 180 -6.00 16.98 -10.29
CA GLU A 180 -5.69 17.77 -9.10
C GLU A 180 -5.91 16.97 -7.81
N PHE A 181 -7.06 16.27 -7.71
CA PHE A 181 -7.36 15.42 -6.57
C PHE A 181 -6.33 14.30 -6.38
N ILE A 182 -6.02 13.54 -7.45
CA ILE A 182 -5.06 12.43 -7.37
C ILE A 182 -3.66 12.94 -7.02
N ARG A 183 -3.24 14.08 -7.59
CA ARG A 183 -1.97 14.73 -7.24
C ARG A 183 -1.92 15.14 -5.76
N MET A 184 -2.99 15.74 -5.25
CA MET A 184 -3.11 16.11 -3.84
C MET A 184 -2.94 14.88 -2.94
N VAL A 185 -3.65 13.78 -3.22
CA VAL A 185 -3.54 12.52 -2.47
C VAL A 185 -2.11 11.96 -2.55
N THR A 186 -1.49 12.00 -3.71
CA THR A 186 -0.11 11.49 -3.92
C THR A 186 0.93 12.33 -3.16
N VAL A 187 0.80 13.65 -3.17
CA VAL A 187 1.68 14.56 -2.40
C VAL A 187 1.50 14.31 -0.91
N TRP A 188 0.26 14.21 -0.44
CA TRP A 188 -0.05 13.92 0.96
C TRP A 188 0.56 12.57 1.40
N TYR A 189 0.42 11.54 0.57
CA TYR A 189 1.05 10.24 0.80
C TYR A 189 2.58 10.37 0.94
N GLY A 190 3.25 11.10 0.03
CA GLY A 190 4.69 11.32 0.10
C GLY A 190 5.14 12.03 1.39
N HIS A 191 4.33 12.92 1.96
CA HIS A 191 4.64 13.53 3.25
C HIS A 191 4.55 12.51 4.40
N ILE A 192 3.55 11.62 4.36
CA ILE A 192 3.37 10.57 5.38
C ILE A 192 4.49 9.53 5.30
N ASP A 193 4.88 9.13 4.10
CA ASP A 193 5.93 8.12 3.88
C ASP A 193 7.29 8.55 4.47
N ASN A 194 7.59 9.84 4.42
CA ASN A 194 8.81 10.41 4.99
C ASN A 194 8.78 10.59 6.52
N LEU A 195 7.65 10.37 7.19
CA LEU A 195 7.57 10.47 8.65
C LEU A 195 8.22 9.26 9.32
N SER A 196 8.96 9.48 10.40
CA SER A 196 9.39 8.38 11.27
C SER A 196 8.18 7.65 11.88
N THR A 197 8.32 6.36 12.18
CA THR A 197 7.23 5.58 12.81
C THR A 197 6.63 6.25 14.05
N PRO A 198 7.43 6.82 15.00
CA PRO A 198 6.87 7.56 16.12
C PRO A 198 6.10 8.83 15.73
N ALA A 199 6.54 9.53 14.68
CA ALA A 199 5.84 10.72 14.18
C ALA A 199 4.51 10.35 13.54
N LEU A 200 4.48 9.26 12.77
CA LEU A 200 3.27 8.73 12.14
C LEU A 200 2.24 8.29 13.20
N LEU A 201 2.66 7.57 14.24
CA LEU A 201 1.78 7.19 15.35
C LEU A 201 1.22 8.42 16.10
N ARG A 202 2.02 9.47 16.30
CA ARG A 202 1.53 10.72 16.88
C ARG A 202 0.50 11.40 15.98
N LEU A 203 0.71 11.40 14.67
CA LEU A 203 -0.22 11.95 13.71
C LEU A 203 -1.57 11.23 13.75
N PHE A 204 -1.58 9.89 13.76
CA PHE A 204 -2.81 9.10 13.88
C PHE A 204 -3.53 9.36 15.22
N ASN A 205 -2.81 9.36 16.33
CA ASN A 205 -3.40 9.61 17.64
C ASN A 205 -3.89 11.07 17.79
N GLY A 206 -3.13 12.04 17.28
CA GLY A 206 -3.50 13.46 17.27
C GLY A 206 -4.67 13.74 16.32
N GLY A 207 -4.66 13.15 15.13
CA GLY A 207 -5.76 13.27 14.15
C GLY A 207 -7.08 12.71 14.68
N ALA A 208 -7.06 11.57 15.36
CA ALA A 208 -8.23 11.00 16.00
C ALA A 208 -8.78 11.90 17.13
N MET A 209 -7.91 12.59 17.87
CA MET A 209 -8.32 13.55 18.90
C MET A 209 -8.94 14.81 18.29
N LEU A 210 -8.35 15.35 17.22
CA LEU A 210 -8.90 16.49 16.47
C LEU A 210 -10.23 16.14 15.82
N ALA A 211 -10.35 14.98 15.17
CA ALA A 211 -11.61 14.51 14.59
C ALA A 211 -12.74 14.46 15.63
N LYS A 212 -12.46 13.98 16.86
CA LYS A 212 -13.45 13.99 17.97
C LYS A 212 -13.88 15.40 18.38
N LEU A 213 -12.99 16.39 18.30
CA LEU A 213 -13.35 17.79 18.59
C LEU A 213 -14.29 18.36 17.52
N PHE A 214 -14.05 18.05 16.25
CA PHE A 214 -14.90 18.51 15.13
C PHE A 214 -16.24 17.76 15.01
N THR A 215 -16.30 16.49 15.42
CA THR A 215 -17.54 15.70 15.38
C THR A 215 -18.45 15.92 16.59
N ARG A 216 -17.93 16.47 17.70
CA ARG A 216 -18.71 16.73 18.93
C ARG A 216 -19.74 17.85 18.75
N GLY A 217 -19.70 18.60 17.64
CA GLY A 217 -20.65 19.67 17.29
C GLY A 217 -21.87 19.22 16.47
N LYS A 218 -21.93 17.97 15.98
CA LYS A 218 -23.09 17.43 15.27
C LYS A 218 -23.81 16.43 16.16
N SER A 219 -24.64 16.93 17.07
CA SER A 219 -25.65 16.13 17.77
C SER A 219 -26.62 15.61 16.70
N HIS A 220 -26.57 14.32 16.44
CA HIS A 220 -27.57 13.62 15.63
C HIS A 220 -28.87 13.65 16.43
N THR A 221 -29.84 14.46 15.98
CA THR A 221 -31.21 14.37 16.47
C THR A 221 -31.76 13.01 16.04
N PRO A 222 -32.16 12.13 16.96
CA PRO A 222 -32.76 10.87 16.54
C PRO A 222 -34.11 11.20 15.88
N VAL A 223 -34.28 10.71 14.66
CA VAL A 223 -35.59 10.70 14.00
C VAL A 223 -36.49 9.84 14.84
N ALA A 224 -37.57 10.45 15.37
CA ALA A 224 -38.60 9.74 16.13
C ALA A 224 -39.20 8.67 15.24
N GLU A 225 -39.06 7.42 15.64
CA GLU A 225 -39.74 6.26 15.09
C GLU A 225 -41.24 6.49 15.33
N SER A 226 -42.01 6.71 14.24
CA SER A 226 -43.47 6.74 14.27
C SER A 226 -43.97 5.31 14.54
N GLU A 227 -44.62 5.10 15.67
CA GLU A 227 -45.38 3.91 16.00
C GLU A 227 -46.38 3.55 14.89
N PRO A 228 -46.49 2.28 14.49
CA PRO A 228 -47.56 1.86 13.60
C PRO A 228 -48.90 1.84 14.35
N ALA A 229 -49.87 2.56 13.82
CA ALA A 229 -51.26 2.60 14.29
C ALA A 229 -51.86 1.19 14.31
N GLU A 230 -52.35 0.76 15.48
CA GLU A 230 -53.16 -0.44 15.64
C GLU A 230 -54.40 -0.37 14.76
N ALA A 231 -54.51 -1.33 13.82
CA ALA A 231 -55.72 -1.56 13.06
C ALA A 231 -56.70 -2.35 13.93
N GLY A 232 -57.80 -1.68 14.34
CA GLY A 232 -58.86 -2.26 15.13
C GLY A 232 -59.55 -3.43 14.42
N VAL A 233 -59.68 -4.49 15.16
CA VAL A 233 -60.51 -5.66 14.83
C VAL A 233 -61.96 -5.28 14.96
N VAL A 234 -62.71 -5.29 13.82
CA VAL A 234 -64.18 -5.23 13.82
C VAL A 234 -64.70 -6.66 13.68
N THR A 235 -65.26 -7.19 14.74
CA THR A 235 -66.11 -8.38 14.77
C THR A 235 -67.51 -7.99 14.30
N SER A 236 -68.01 -8.67 13.31
CA SER A 236 -69.44 -9.05 13.11
C SER A 236 -69.53 -10.20 12.11
#